data_739f94e7148756d485b649e38c14b7de
#
_entry.id   739f94e7148756d485b649e38c14b7de
#
_cell.length_a   1.000
_cell.length_b   1.000
_cell.length_c   1.000
_cell.angle_alpha   90.00
_cell.angle_beta   90.00
_cell.angle_gamma   90.00
#
_symmetry.space_group_name_H-M   'P 1'
#
loop_
_entity.id
_entity.type
_entity.pdbx_description
1 polymer ?
#
loop_
_entity_poly.entity_id
_entity_poly.type
_entity_poly.pdbx_seq_one_letter_code
_entity_poly.pdbx_strand_id
1 'polypeptide(L)'
;MIQLVRPTEERKEQAVEFRQEFFDHGEFVINGSELFDKTEDYIEWCRSIDANTKEETVNPDWVITDTFFAVDDQDRIVGIIDLRHTLNDFLKDLGNCGYSVRPSERRKGIATEMLRQLLDVAKKAGMKELHLSVEKNNEPSVKTIIRNGGVYERSFDFDEEQADIYRIAVNSEIGYL
;
A
#
# COMPACT_ATOMS: atom_id res chain seq x y z
N MET A 1 -6.09 4.43 17.27
CA MET A 1 -6.65 4.65 15.92
C MET A 1 -5.56 5.14 14.99
N ILE A 2 -5.58 4.76 13.74
CA ILE A 2 -4.57 5.21 12.76
C ILE A 2 -5.20 6.17 11.74
N GLN A 3 -4.34 6.95 11.09
CA GLN A 3 -4.73 7.85 10.01
C GLN A 3 -3.70 7.76 8.87
N LEU A 4 -4.18 7.74 7.63
CA LEU A 4 -3.31 7.84 6.47
C LEU A 4 -2.93 9.30 6.23
N VAL A 5 -1.64 9.56 6.10
CA VAL A 5 -1.08 10.89 5.84
C VAL A 5 -0.08 10.82 4.69
N ARG A 6 0.03 11.88 3.90
CA ARG A 6 1.05 11.92 2.85
C ARG A 6 2.43 12.13 3.48
N PRO A 7 3.46 11.44 2.96
CA PRO A 7 4.84 11.67 3.41
C PRO A 7 5.26 13.12 3.16
N THR A 8 5.90 13.73 4.15
CA THR A 8 6.45 15.07 4.08
C THR A 8 7.92 15.07 4.45
N GLU A 9 8.65 16.10 4.04
CA GLU A 9 10.08 16.22 4.34
C GLU A 9 10.35 16.30 5.85
N GLU A 10 9.45 16.89 6.61
CA GLU A 10 9.55 17.02 8.08
C GLU A 10 9.55 15.66 8.81
N ARG A 11 9.02 14.62 8.18
CA ARG A 11 8.96 13.27 8.77
C ARG A 11 10.22 12.44 8.55
N LYS A 12 11.29 13.03 8.04
CA LYS A 12 12.51 12.31 7.66
C LYS A 12 13.03 11.39 8.77
N GLU A 13 13.20 11.90 9.98
CA GLU A 13 13.73 11.10 11.09
C GLU A 13 12.83 9.93 11.45
N GLN A 14 11.53 10.17 11.51
CA GLN A 14 10.54 9.13 11.78
C GLN A 14 10.50 8.06 10.67
N ALA A 15 10.60 8.50 9.42
CA ALA A 15 10.55 7.61 8.27
C ALA A 15 11.79 6.71 8.21
N VAL A 16 12.97 7.25 8.46
CA VAL A 16 14.22 6.49 8.51
C VAL A 16 14.20 5.49 9.66
N GLU A 17 13.70 5.86 10.83
CA GLU A 17 13.51 4.95 11.96
C GLU A 17 12.52 3.84 11.63
N PHE A 18 11.39 4.17 11.00
CA PHE A 18 10.40 3.20 10.53
C PHE A 18 11.03 2.17 9.60
N ARG A 19 11.75 2.60 8.58
CA ARG A 19 12.45 1.72 7.65
C ARG A 19 13.48 0.86 8.35
N GLN A 20 14.26 1.44 9.26
CA GLN A 20 15.32 0.73 9.97
C GLN A 20 14.78 -0.43 10.81
N GLU A 21 13.59 -0.30 11.38
CA GLU A 21 12.99 -1.41 12.13
C GLU A 21 12.74 -2.65 11.24
N PHE A 22 12.34 -2.46 9.98
CA PHE A 22 12.24 -3.57 9.03
C PHE A 22 13.60 -4.22 8.79
N PHE A 23 14.62 -3.42 8.55
CA PHE A 23 15.98 -3.93 8.30
C PHE A 23 16.54 -4.67 9.51
N ASP A 24 16.35 -4.14 10.71
CA ASP A 24 16.75 -4.78 11.96
C ASP A 24 16.02 -6.12 12.19
N HIS A 25 14.83 -6.25 11.62
CA HIS A 25 14.00 -7.47 11.67
C HIS A 25 14.32 -8.44 10.53
N GLY A 26 15.32 -8.14 9.70
CA GLY A 26 15.72 -8.97 8.56
C GLY A 26 14.83 -8.83 7.34
N GLU A 27 13.98 -7.83 7.28
CA GLU A 27 13.06 -7.57 6.15
C GLU A 27 13.58 -6.38 5.34
N PHE A 28 14.11 -6.67 4.15
CA PHE A 28 14.73 -5.66 3.27
C PHE A 28 13.82 -5.21 2.14
N VAL A 29 12.67 -5.84 1.98
CA VAL A 29 11.61 -5.45 1.04
C VAL A 29 10.43 -4.96 1.86
N ILE A 30 10.02 -3.71 1.60
CA ILE A 30 8.87 -3.08 2.26
C ILE A 30 7.80 -2.87 1.19
N ASN A 31 6.80 -3.75 1.18
CA ASN A 31 5.71 -3.68 0.20
C ASN A 31 4.91 -2.38 0.37
N GLY A 32 4.51 -1.77 -0.74
CA GLY A 32 3.76 -0.53 -0.74
C GLY A 32 4.60 0.72 -0.47
N SER A 33 5.92 0.60 -0.46
CA SER A 33 6.82 1.69 -0.10
C SER A 33 7.30 2.53 -1.28
N GLU A 34 6.95 2.16 -2.51
CA GLU A 34 7.39 2.86 -3.72
C GLU A 34 8.91 3.11 -3.74
N LEU A 35 9.68 2.04 -3.50
CA LEU A 35 11.15 2.02 -3.47
C LEU A 35 11.78 2.75 -2.27
N PHE A 36 11.01 3.10 -1.23
CA PHE A 36 11.61 3.66 -0.01
C PHE A 36 12.62 2.69 0.63
N ASP A 37 12.38 1.40 0.50
CA ASP A 37 13.29 0.34 0.97
C ASP A 37 14.64 0.33 0.25
N LYS A 38 14.76 0.96 -0.92
CA LYS A 38 15.97 1.00 -1.75
C LYS A 38 16.52 2.40 -1.98
N THR A 39 15.83 3.44 -1.53
CA THR A 39 16.23 4.84 -1.73
C THR A 39 16.92 5.37 -0.48
N GLU A 40 18.18 5.75 -0.59
CA GLU A 40 18.95 6.29 0.54
C GLU A 40 18.52 7.70 0.92
N ASP A 41 18.20 8.53 -0.07
CA ASP A 41 17.80 9.92 0.13
C ASP A 41 16.28 10.03 0.29
N TYR A 42 15.82 10.25 1.53
CA TYR A 42 14.41 10.39 1.83
C TYR A 42 13.75 11.58 1.11
N ILE A 43 14.45 12.71 0.99
CA ILE A 43 13.90 13.90 0.32
C ILE A 43 13.69 13.63 -1.17
N GLU A 44 14.63 12.95 -1.81
CA GLU A 44 14.50 12.52 -3.20
C GLU A 44 13.32 11.55 -3.38
N TRP A 45 13.15 10.61 -2.45
CA TRP A 45 11.99 9.71 -2.46
C TRP A 45 10.68 10.48 -2.33
N CYS A 46 10.58 11.45 -1.41
CA CYS A 46 9.39 12.31 -1.27
C CYS A 46 9.06 13.03 -2.57
N ARG A 47 10.06 13.56 -3.25
CA ARG A 47 9.87 14.23 -4.55
C ARG A 47 9.38 13.26 -5.63
N SER A 48 9.91 12.04 -5.66
CA SER A 48 9.51 11.04 -6.63
C SER A 48 8.07 10.59 -6.44
N ILE A 49 7.62 10.34 -5.20
CA ILE A 49 6.25 9.96 -4.93
C ILE A 49 5.27 11.10 -5.17
N ASP A 50 5.65 12.34 -4.87
CA ASP A 50 4.82 13.52 -5.20
C ASP A 50 4.65 13.66 -6.72
N ALA A 51 5.73 13.51 -7.49
CA ALA A 51 5.68 13.52 -8.95
C ALA A 51 4.74 12.46 -9.50
N ASN A 52 4.68 11.28 -8.89
CA ASN A 52 3.83 10.17 -9.35
C ASN A 52 2.34 10.34 -9.01
N THR A 53 1.96 11.40 -8.30
CA THR A 53 0.54 11.69 -8.01
C THR A 53 -0.20 12.39 -9.14
N LYS A 54 0.49 12.86 -10.18
CA LYS A 54 -0.08 13.71 -11.24
C LYS A 54 0.28 13.18 -12.62
N GLU A 55 -0.68 13.26 -13.54
CA GLU A 55 -0.49 12.84 -14.92
C GLU A 55 0.67 13.58 -15.60
N GLU A 56 0.84 14.87 -15.32
CA GLU A 56 1.87 15.71 -15.95
C GLU A 56 3.29 15.36 -15.51
N THR A 57 3.46 14.74 -14.35
CA THR A 57 4.77 14.51 -13.73
C THR A 57 5.08 13.05 -13.41
N VAL A 58 4.10 12.15 -13.57
CA VAL A 58 4.33 10.72 -13.31
C VAL A 58 5.41 10.16 -14.23
N ASN A 59 6.26 9.28 -13.68
CA ASN A 59 7.25 8.58 -14.47
C ASN A 59 6.55 7.83 -15.62
N PRO A 60 6.99 8.00 -16.89
CA PRO A 60 6.36 7.37 -18.06
C PRO A 60 6.28 5.84 -18.00
N ASP A 61 7.17 5.20 -17.27
CA ASP A 61 7.18 3.74 -17.08
C ASP A 61 6.32 3.30 -15.89
N TRP A 62 5.66 4.23 -15.23
CA TRP A 62 4.85 3.98 -14.04
C TRP A 62 3.40 4.42 -14.29
N VAL A 63 2.60 4.42 -13.23
CA VAL A 63 1.19 4.86 -13.26
C VAL A 63 0.96 5.85 -12.13
N ILE A 64 -0.09 6.66 -12.23
CA ILE A 64 -0.47 7.56 -11.15
C ILE A 64 -0.63 6.75 -9.86
N THR A 65 0.11 7.17 -8.83
CA THR A 65 0.21 6.44 -7.56
C THR A 65 0.15 7.42 -6.39
N ASP A 66 -0.68 7.11 -5.42
CA ASP A 66 -0.68 7.77 -4.11
C ASP A 66 0.05 6.90 -3.10
N THR A 67 0.87 7.50 -2.26
CA THR A 67 1.61 6.81 -1.19
C THR A 67 1.30 7.49 0.14
N PHE A 68 1.00 6.68 1.16
CA PHE A 68 0.65 7.18 2.48
C PHE A 68 1.44 6.46 3.56
N PHE A 69 1.85 7.21 4.58
CA PHE A 69 2.15 6.64 5.88
C PHE A 69 0.85 6.46 6.66
N ALA A 70 0.80 5.40 7.48
CA ALA A 70 -0.18 5.28 8.53
C ALA A 70 0.47 5.73 9.84
N VAL A 71 -0.16 6.69 10.51
CA VAL A 71 0.33 7.20 11.80
C VAL A 71 -0.69 6.90 12.89
N ASP A 72 -0.19 6.64 14.10
CA ASP A 72 -1.02 6.40 15.29
C ASP A 72 -1.39 7.72 16.00
N ASP A 73 -2.08 7.60 17.14
CA ASP A 73 -2.53 8.75 17.92
C ASP A 73 -1.37 9.60 18.48
N GLN A 74 -0.14 9.08 18.48
CA GLN A 74 1.07 9.76 18.92
C GLN A 74 1.89 10.30 17.74
N ASP A 75 1.30 10.31 16.54
CA ASP A 75 1.94 10.74 15.29
C ASP A 75 3.16 9.87 14.90
N ARG A 76 3.21 8.63 15.37
CA ARG A 76 4.25 7.67 15.05
C ARG A 76 3.88 6.89 13.80
N ILE A 77 4.82 6.74 12.87
CA ILE A 77 4.60 5.97 11.65
C ILE A 77 4.55 4.47 12.00
N VAL A 78 3.41 3.83 11.72
CA VAL A 78 3.18 2.41 12.01
C VAL A 78 2.98 1.57 10.76
N GLY A 79 2.81 2.20 9.59
CA GLY A 79 2.65 1.48 8.33
C GLY A 79 2.86 2.36 7.12
N ILE A 80 2.88 1.73 5.96
CA ILE A 80 2.95 2.38 4.65
C ILE A 80 2.05 1.63 3.67
N ILE A 81 1.41 2.35 2.78
CA ILE A 81 0.48 1.80 1.79
C ILE A 81 0.47 2.66 0.54
N ASP A 82 0.36 2.04 -0.62
CA ASP A 82 0.23 2.75 -1.89
C ASP A 82 -1.08 2.41 -2.60
N LEU A 83 -1.47 3.28 -3.52
CA LEU A 83 -2.62 3.09 -4.40
C LEU A 83 -2.22 3.45 -5.82
N ARG A 84 -2.18 2.45 -6.71
CA ARG A 84 -1.99 2.63 -8.15
C ARG A 84 -3.35 2.76 -8.80
N HIS A 85 -3.58 3.88 -9.48
CA HIS A 85 -4.90 4.18 -10.05
C HIS A 85 -5.24 3.30 -11.24
N THR A 86 -4.23 2.88 -12.00
CA THR A 86 -4.36 1.99 -13.15
C THR A 86 -3.28 0.92 -13.10
N LEU A 87 -3.40 -0.11 -13.95
CA LEU A 87 -2.39 -1.16 -14.09
C LEU A 87 -1.88 -1.15 -15.52
N ASN A 88 -0.57 -1.17 -15.69
CA ASN A 88 0.08 -1.43 -16.98
C ASN A 88 0.47 -2.91 -17.08
N ASP A 89 1.09 -3.31 -18.19
CA ASP A 89 1.48 -4.70 -18.41
C ASP A 89 2.42 -5.24 -17.33
N PHE A 90 3.30 -4.39 -16.81
CA PHE A 90 4.21 -4.76 -15.72
C PHE A 90 3.48 -4.94 -14.39
N LEU A 91 2.46 -4.13 -14.11
CA LEU A 91 1.76 -4.09 -12.83
C LEU A 91 0.56 -5.01 -12.74
N LYS A 92 0.11 -5.59 -13.86
CA LYS A 92 -1.13 -6.38 -13.91
C LYS A 92 -1.21 -7.52 -12.89
N ASP A 93 -0.07 -8.12 -12.56
CA ASP A 93 0.01 -9.20 -11.58
C ASP A 93 0.46 -8.71 -10.19
N LEU A 94 0.84 -7.44 -10.05
CA LEU A 94 1.21 -6.84 -8.78
C LEU A 94 0.02 -6.17 -8.08
N GLY A 95 -1.01 -5.80 -8.84
CA GLY A 95 -2.23 -5.18 -8.32
C GLY A 95 -2.13 -3.68 -8.08
N ASN A 96 -3.22 -3.11 -7.57
CA ASN A 96 -3.37 -1.67 -7.34
C ASN A 96 -2.77 -1.19 -6.02
N CYS A 97 -2.41 -2.09 -5.11
CA CYS A 97 -2.09 -1.73 -3.74
C CYS A 97 -1.06 -2.69 -3.15
N GLY A 98 -0.11 -2.15 -2.45
CA GLY A 98 0.77 -2.88 -1.54
C GLY A 98 0.77 -2.19 -0.18
N TYR A 99 1.10 -2.91 0.88
CA TYR A 99 1.17 -2.34 2.21
C TYR A 99 2.11 -3.13 3.12
N SER A 100 2.63 -2.44 4.13
CA SER A 100 3.45 -3.04 5.18
C SER A 100 3.16 -2.37 6.52
N VAL A 101 3.19 -3.17 7.58
CA VAL A 101 3.01 -2.70 8.96
C VAL A 101 4.34 -2.82 9.68
N ARG A 102 4.70 -1.80 10.47
CA ARG A 102 5.88 -1.80 11.34
C ARG A 102 5.94 -3.12 12.12
N PRO A 103 7.06 -3.85 12.12
CA PRO A 103 7.13 -5.17 12.76
C PRO A 103 6.62 -5.20 14.20
N SER A 104 6.97 -4.20 15.02
CA SER A 104 6.54 -4.10 16.43
C SER A 104 5.04 -3.81 16.61
N GLU A 105 4.35 -3.41 15.55
CA GLU A 105 2.93 -3.03 15.58
C GLU A 105 2.01 -4.05 14.87
N ARG A 106 2.54 -5.19 14.49
CA ARG A 106 1.77 -6.26 13.83
C ARG A 106 0.77 -6.92 14.78
N ARG A 107 -0.26 -7.56 14.20
CA ARG A 107 -1.34 -8.28 14.92
C ARG A 107 -2.25 -7.37 15.76
N LYS A 108 -2.36 -6.10 15.37
CA LYS A 108 -3.22 -5.11 16.04
C LYS A 108 -4.34 -4.60 15.12
N GLY A 109 -4.52 -5.20 13.94
CA GLY A 109 -5.55 -4.80 12.97
C GLY A 109 -5.19 -3.57 12.14
N ILE A 110 -3.93 -3.13 12.17
CA ILE A 110 -3.48 -1.91 11.46
C ILE A 110 -3.60 -2.07 9.95
N ALA A 111 -3.15 -3.20 9.38
CA ALA A 111 -3.25 -3.43 7.94
C ALA A 111 -4.71 -3.40 7.45
N THR A 112 -5.63 -4.00 8.21
CA THR A 112 -7.06 -3.99 7.88
C THR A 112 -7.61 -2.57 7.85
N GLU A 113 -7.25 -1.74 8.82
CA GLU A 113 -7.68 -0.35 8.88
C GLU A 113 -7.02 0.52 7.81
N MET A 114 -5.75 0.31 7.51
CA MET A 114 -5.06 0.98 6.40
C MET A 114 -5.77 0.74 5.07
N LEU A 115 -6.08 -0.52 4.78
CA LEU A 115 -6.77 -0.88 3.54
C LEU A 115 -8.18 -0.31 3.49
N ARG A 116 -8.91 -0.33 4.62
CA ARG A 116 -10.23 0.29 4.72
C ARG A 116 -10.19 1.78 4.37
N GLN A 117 -9.23 2.52 4.92
CA GLN A 117 -9.06 3.94 4.61
C GLN A 117 -8.64 4.17 3.17
N LEU A 118 -7.80 3.28 2.61
CA LEU A 118 -7.39 3.37 1.21
C LEU A 118 -8.57 3.20 0.25
N LEU A 119 -9.55 2.36 0.59
CA LEU A 119 -10.77 2.20 -0.20
C LEU A 119 -11.55 3.53 -0.29
N ASP A 120 -11.55 4.34 0.76
CA ASP A 120 -12.15 5.68 0.72
C ASP A 120 -11.38 6.60 -0.23
N VAL A 121 -10.06 6.52 -0.24
CA VAL A 121 -9.22 7.26 -1.19
C VAL A 121 -9.51 6.82 -2.64
N ALA A 122 -9.58 5.51 -2.87
CA ALA A 122 -9.88 4.94 -4.18
C ALA A 122 -11.26 5.38 -4.68
N LYS A 123 -12.25 5.41 -3.80
CA LYS A 123 -13.60 5.90 -4.11
C LYS A 123 -13.58 7.35 -4.56
N LYS A 124 -12.88 8.22 -3.84
CA LYS A 124 -12.73 9.63 -4.19
C LYS A 124 -11.99 9.84 -5.51
N ALA A 125 -11.09 8.92 -5.87
CA ALA A 125 -10.38 8.93 -7.13
C ALA A 125 -11.22 8.37 -8.30
N GLY A 126 -12.45 7.92 -8.04
CA GLY A 126 -13.35 7.37 -9.06
C GLY A 126 -13.06 5.92 -9.44
N MET A 127 -12.27 5.22 -8.67
CA MET A 127 -11.99 3.79 -8.90
C MET A 127 -13.18 2.95 -8.50
N LYS A 128 -13.46 1.89 -9.25
CA LYS A 128 -14.58 0.98 -9.00
C LYS A 128 -14.17 -0.28 -8.26
N GLU A 129 -12.93 -0.68 -8.40
CA GLU A 129 -12.40 -1.90 -7.77
C GLU A 129 -10.88 -1.79 -7.58
N LEU A 130 -10.37 -2.57 -6.63
CA LEU A 130 -8.94 -2.81 -6.45
C LEU A 130 -8.62 -4.27 -6.71
N HIS A 131 -7.52 -4.52 -7.38
CA HIS A 131 -6.90 -5.83 -7.48
C HIS A 131 -5.69 -5.87 -6.55
N LEU A 132 -5.61 -6.91 -5.73
CA LEU A 132 -4.49 -7.11 -4.79
C LEU A 132 -3.86 -8.48 -5.02
N SER A 133 -2.54 -8.48 -5.15
CA SER A 133 -1.74 -9.68 -5.22
C SER A 133 -1.23 -10.04 -3.83
N VAL A 134 -1.30 -11.31 -3.48
CA VAL A 134 -0.82 -11.82 -2.20
C VAL A 134 -0.23 -13.21 -2.39
N GLU A 135 0.90 -13.47 -1.73
CA GLU A 135 1.44 -14.82 -1.68
C GLU A 135 0.44 -15.75 -1.00
N LYS A 136 0.23 -16.93 -1.58
CA LYS A 136 -0.82 -17.87 -1.15
C LYS A 136 -0.71 -18.27 0.31
N ASN A 137 0.50 -18.33 0.85
CA ASN A 137 0.78 -18.70 2.24
C ASN A 137 0.81 -17.51 3.21
N ASN A 138 0.61 -16.29 2.73
CA ASN A 138 0.58 -15.09 3.57
C ASN A 138 -0.81 -14.91 4.19
N GLU A 139 -1.13 -15.73 5.19
CA GLU A 139 -2.44 -15.72 5.85
C GLU A 139 -2.85 -14.36 6.45
N PRO A 140 -1.97 -13.60 7.12
CA PRO A 140 -2.36 -12.30 7.65
C PRO A 140 -2.85 -11.33 6.57
N SER A 141 -2.16 -11.29 5.42
CA SER A 141 -2.55 -10.44 4.30
C SER A 141 -3.84 -10.90 3.65
N VAL A 142 -4.02 -12.22 3.46
CA VAL A 142 -5.29 -12.77 2.95
C VAL A 142 -6.46 -12.39 3.86
N LYS A 143 -6.31 -12.51 5.17
CA LYS A 143 -7.35 -12.10 6.14
C LYS A 143 -7.66 -10.61 6.06
N THR A 144 -6.65 -9.77 5.93
CA THR A 144 -6.80 -8.33 5.74
C THR A 144 -7.65 -8.02 4.51
N ILE A 145 -7.35 -8.67 3.40
CA ILE A 145 -8.06 -8.49 2.12
C ILE A 145 -9.51 -8.96 2.24
N ILE A 146 -9.74 -10.14 2.80
CA ILE A 146 -11.09 -10.72 2.97
C ILE A 146 -11.95 -9.86 3.91
N ARG A 147 -11.37 -9.34 5.00
CA ARG A 147 -12.08 -8.43 5.92
C ARG A 147 -12.52 -7.12 5.26
N ASN A 148 -11.86 -6.74 4.19
CA ASN A 148 -12.22 -5.56 3.38
C ASN A 148 -13.10 -5.91 2.16
N GLY A 149 -13.69 -7.10 2.13
CA GLY A 149 -14.60 -7.51 1.06
C GLY A 149 -13.92 -8.15 -0.13
N GLY A 150 -12.66 -8.56 0.01
CA GLY A 150 -11.91 -9.21 -1.06
C GLY A 150 -12.48 -10.55 -1.47
N VAL A 151 -12.57 -10.76 -2.79
CA VAL A 151 -13.03 -11.99 -3.42
C VAL A 151 -11.92 -12.55 -4.28
N TYR A 152 -11.59 -13.83 -4.10
CA TYR A 152 -10.60 -14.52 -4.90
C TYR A 152 -10.97 -14.48 -6.39
N GLU A 153 -10.00 -14.16 -7.24
CA GLU A 153 -10.19 -14.09 -8.68
C GLU A 153 -9.39 -15.16 -9.42
N ARG A 154 -8.08 -15.23 -9.21
CA ARG A 154 -7.19 -16.18 -9.89
C ARG A 154 -5.87 -16.35 -9.14
N SER A 155 -5.15 -17.41 -9.48
CA SER A 155 -3.77 -17.63 -9.02
C SER A 155 -2.80 -17.52 -10.20
N PHE A 156 -1.56 -17.17 -9.89
CA PHE A 156 -0.47 -17.18 -10.87
C PHE A 156 0.82 -17.65 -10.20
N ASP A 157 1.75 -18.12 -11.02
CA ASP A 157 3.06 -18.52 -10.54
C ASP A 157 4.01 -17.32 -10.63
N PHE A 158 4.71 -17.07 -9.53
CA PHE A 158 5.70 -16.01 -9.42
C PHE A 158 6.99 -16.62 -8.86
N ASP A 159 8.02 -16.72 -9.72
CA ASP A 159 9.23 -17.48 -9.44
C ASP A 159 8.88 -18.93 -9.04
N GLU A 160 9.28 -19.40 -7.88
CA GLU A 160 8.97 -20.75 -7.37
C GLU A 160 7.74 -20.77 -6.45
N GLU A 161 7.03 -19.65 -6.31
CA GLU A 161 5.89 -19.48 -5.41
C GLU A 161 4.59 -19.24 -6.16
N GLN A 162 3.47 -19.47 -5.49
CA GLN A 162 2.15 -19.13 -5.99
C GLN A 162 1.62 -17.87 -5.30
N ALA A 163 1.07 -16.98 -6.10
CA ALA A 163 0.35 -15.81 -5.62
C ALA A 163 -1.10 -15.84 -6.09
N ASP A 164 -1.97 -15.25 -5.30
CA ASP A 164 -3.39 -15.11 -5.58
C ASP A 164 -3.73 -13.65 -5.84
N ILE A 165 -4.66 -13.41 -6.77
CA ILE A 165 -5.26 -12.11 -6.99
C ILE A 165 -6.64 -12.11 -6.36
N TYR A 166 -6.89 -11.09 -5.53
CA TYR A 166 -8.20 -10.78 -4.97
C TYR A 166 -8.71 -9.47 -5.55
N ARG A 167 -10.03 -9.36 -5.68
CA ARG A 167 -10.69 -8.15 -6.09
C ARG A 167 -11.53 -7.61 -4.96
N ILE A 168 -11.41 -6.32 -4.67
CA ILE A 168 -12.26 -5.60 -3.72
C ILE A 168 -13.10 -4.59 -4.50
N ALA A 169 -14.42 -4.67 -4.41
CA ALA A 169 -15.31 -3.66 -4.97
C ALA A 169 -15.21 -2.38 -4.11
N VAL A 170 -14.95 -1.25 -4.78
CA VAL A 170 -15.00 0.07 -4.16
C VAL A 170 -16.46 0.54 -4.26
N ASN A 171 -17.21 0.43 -3.17
CA ASN A 171 -18.63 0.74 -3.17
C ASN A 171 -18.89 2.23 -3.41
N SER A 172 -19.50 2.52 -4.55
CA SER A 172 -20.20 3.78 -4.75
C SER A 172 -21.56 3.65 -4.06
N GLU A 173 -21.75 4.39 -2.95
CA GLU A 173 -23.02 4.58 -2.23
C GLU A 173 -23.86 3.31 -1.99
N ILE A 174 -23.93 2.89 -0.73
CA ILE A 174 -25.11 2.19 -0.25
C ILE A 174 -26.21 3.25 -0.26
N GLY A 175 -27.00 3.24 -1.33
CA GLY A 175 -28.25 3.97 -1.32
C GLY A 175 -29.09 3.40 -0.18
N TYR A 176 -29.30 4.18 0.84
CA TYR A 176 -30.36 3.89 1.78
C TYR A 176 -31.68 4.03 1.01
N LEU A 177 -32.27 2.90 0.70
CA LEU A 177 -33.69 2.84 0.39
C LEU A 177 -34.48 2.85 1.69
#